data_1e70ab59b613bb3c44cd416a4adebf2e
#
_entry.id   1e70ab59b613bb3c44cd416a4adebf2e
#
_cell.length_a   1.000
_cell.length_b   1.000
_cell.length_c   1.000
_cell.angle_alpha   90.00
_cell.angle_beta   90.00
_cell.angle_gamma   90.00
#
_symmetry.space_group_name_H-M   'P 1'
#
loop_
_entity.id
_entity.type
_entity.pdbx_description
1 polymer ?
#
loop_
_entity_poly.entity_id
_entity_poly.type
_entity_poly.pdbx_seq_one_letter_code
_entity_poly.pdbx_strand_id
1 'polypeptide(L)'
;MDADVDIRLNGAESVWEGNTKVTYDLDKKSYNDIVGDGKLTVDSVKLSLSNGAVWTPTAVENSDIDEKSGTQYTNLNKLSLENGVINLDSSKLKENFIPQIDKVEGAGTIATNSLDNKVKVKDATGSDITVKGTGNIADLIASDSTNAQKLANTAVGADNKTIAKKIKASAATIAGDYEAQVDANGKVVNEVKSQNQTNLSISKLGALSLMTWRQENNDMNKRLGEIRDSQGEQGIWARMSRGEAKYSATGVKNQYNYYQLGYDHKIADDWILGGAFTYTDGENNLVGGSGTNKNTGFAVYGSNLRDDGSFIDLIAKYAHMKNDFDTIGGVGIGEYSTNGYALSAEYGKRFQQDGFWIEPQAELTYGKVSSADFTTSEGAKVHQDSLDSLVGRLGFSLGKDVKAGNVYVRASYLYDFKGDVAMRMSNGVASDTYDQDLGGSWWEFGVGTNLNFGKDMHFYFDVERTEGGKVDTPWQWNAGVRLSF
;
A
#
# COMPACT_ATOMS: atom_id res chain seq x y z
N MET A 1 3.98 60.48 9.33
CA MET A 1 3.02 59.73 8.48
C MET A 1 2.91 58.36 9.09
N ASP A 2 1.75 58.03 9.66
CA ASP A 2 1.48 56.71 10.19
C ASP A 2 1.02 55.85 9.02
N ALA A 3 1.68 54.75 8.76
CA ALA A 3 1.33 53.86 7.64
C ALA A 3 0.94 52.48 8.19
N ASP A 4 -0.33 52.17 8.05
CA ASP A 4 -0.86 50.83 8.29
C ASP A 4 -0.77 50.01 6.99
N VAL A 5 -0.20 48.82 7.06
CA VAL A 5 -0.16 47.87 5.97
C VAL A 5 -1.04 46.66 6.33
N ASP A 6 -2.03 46.39 5.53
CA ASP A 6 -2.95 45.23 5.70
C ASP A 6 -2.88 44.32 4.47
N ILE A 7 -2.29 43.14 4.67
CA ILE A 7 -2.13 42.12 3.65
C ILE A 7 -3.16 41.03 3.89
N ARG A 8 -3.96 40.69 2.89
CA ARG A 8 -4.98 39.65 2.99
C ARG A 8 -4.81 38.60 1.91
N LEU A 9 -4.64 37.33 2.30
CA LEU A 9 -4.57 36.18 1.42
C LEU A 9 -5.73 35.26 1.70
N ASN A 10 -6.39 34.79 0.65
CA ASN A 10 -7.56 33.94 0.74
C ASN A 10 -7.49 32.79 -0.28
N GLY A 11 -7.71 31.57 0.21
CA GLY A 11 -7.68 30.35 -0.61
C GLY A 11 -6.31 29.68 -0.64
N ALA A 12 -6.30 28.35 -0.78
CA ALA A 12 -5.10 27.53 -0.72
C ALA A 12 -4.05 27.84 -1.80
N GLU A 13 -4.47 28.42 -2.93
CA GLU A 13 -3.58 28.86 -4.01
C GLU A 13 -2.93 30.23 -3.73
N SER A 14 -3.34 30.93 -2.66
CA SER A 14 -2.78 32.21 -2.27
C SER A 14 -1.55 31.99 -1.37
N VAL A 15 -0.38 32.14 -1.94
CA VAL A 15 0.91 31.93 -1.26
C VAL A 15 1.72 33.21 -1.25
N TRP A 16 2.25 33.56 -0.07
CA TRP A 16 3.25 34.60 0.07
C TRP A 16 4.53 34.02 0.67
N GLU A 17 5.62 34.09 -0.08
CA GLU A 17 6.95 33.76 0.39
C GLU A 17 7.73 35.03 0.61
N GLY A 18 8.16 35.28 1.82
CA GLY A 18 8.86 36.52 2.16
C GLY A 18 8.70 36.95 3.62
N ASN A 19 9.30 38.09 3.90
CA ASN A 19 9.23 38.71 5.21
C ASN A 19 8.85 40.20 5.08
N THR A 20 8.36 40.79 6.13
CA THR A 20 8.07 42.24 6.17
C THR A 20 9.34 43.01 6.53
N LYS A 21 9.65 44.03 5.74
CA LYS A 21 10.75 44.95 5.98
C LYS A 21 10.25 46.37 5.87
N VAL A 22 10.56 47.19 6.84
CA VAL A 22 10.36 48.62 6.74
C VAL A 22 11.68 49.29 6.37
N THR A 23 11.72 49.87 5.18
CA THR A 23 12.91 50.58 4.67
C THR A 23 12.69 52.08 4.71
N TYR A 24 13.56 52.78 5.35
CA TYR A 24 13.61 54.25 5.31
C TYR A 24 14.65 54.68 4.29
N ASP A 25 14.22 55.44 3.27
CA ASP A 25 15.14 56.09 2.36
C ASP A 25 15.63 57.40 3.00
N LEU A 26 16.81 57.36 3.60
CA LEU A 26 17.44 58.46 4.25
C LEU A 26 18.35 59.26 3.31
N ASP A 27 18.30 59.01 1.97
CA ASP A 27 19.09 59.74 1.01
C ASP A 27 18.80 61.23 1.09
N LYS A 28 19.72 61.97 1.73
CA LYS A 28 19.89 63.44 1.71
C LYS A 28 19.28 64.29 2.78
N LYS A 29 18.57 63.77 3.78
CA LYS A 29 18.20 64.55 4.95
C LYS A 29 18.39 63.74 6.25
N SER A 30 18.80 64.42 7.34
CA SER A 30 18.87 63.73 8.62
C SER A 30 17.47 63.30 9.05
N TYR A 31 17.38 62.22 9.80
CA TYR A 31 16.13 61.66 10.36
C TYR A 31 15.28 62.78 11.05
N ASN A 32 15.94 63.70 11.75
CA ASN A 32 15.28 64.80 12.42
C ASN A 32 14.68 65.86 11.45
N ASP A 33 15.20 66.00 10.22
CA ASP A 33 14.65 66.88 9.21
C ASP A 33 13.37 66.37 8.56
N ILE A 34 13.14 65.05 8.63
CA ILE A 34 11.98 64.40 8.03
C ILE A 34 10.86 64.26 9.02
N VAL A 35 11.16 64.01 10.29
CA VAL A 35 10.21 63.62 11.32
C VAL A 35 9.99 64.72 12.40
N GLY A 36 10.82 65.78 12.45
CA GLY A 36 10.83 66.71 13.55
C GLY A 36 11.13 66.00 14.87
N ASP A 37 10.52 66.45 15.96
CA ASP A 37 10.65 65.77 17.26
C ASP A 37 9.76 64.50 17.39
N GLY A 38 9.06 64.08 16.34
CA GLY A 38 8.21 62.90 16.29
C GLY A 38 8.98 61.64 15.88
N LYS A 39 8.73 60.53 16.56
CA LYS A 39 9.20 59.22 16.10
C LYS A 39 8.41 58.78 14.86
N LEU A 40 9.11 58.39 13.82
CA LEU A 40 8.47 57.68 12.69
C LEU A 40 8.07 56.29 13.21
N THR A 41 6.80 56.10 13.43
CA THR A 41 6.25 54.79 13.78
C THR A 41 5.53 54.25 12.57
N VAL A 42 5.96 53.06 12.10
CA VAL A 42 5.08 52.22 11.30
C VAL A 42 4.07 51.62 12.27
N ASP A 43 2.84 52.10 12.23
CA ASP A 43 1.89 51.81 13.30
C ASP A 43 1.46 50.34 13.28
N SER A 44 1.30 49.70 12.14
CA SER A 44 1.08 48.27 12.12
C SER A 44 1.26 47.62 10.74
N VAL A 45 1.88 46.45 10.72
CA VAL A 45 1.80 45.50 9.60
C VAL A 45 0.87 44.37 10.05
N LYS A 46 -0.22 44.20 9.32
CA LYS A 46 -1.23 43.15 9.57
C LYS A 46 -1.24 42.17 8.42
N LEU A 47 -1.31 40.86 8.73
CA LEU A 47 -1.48 39.78 7.77
C LEU A 47 -2.72 38.97 8.15
N SER A 48 -3.59 38.74 7.19
CA SER A 48 -4.74 37.87 7.34
C SER A 48 -4.64 36.69 6.36
N LEU A 49 -4.72 35.47 6.88
CA LEU A 49 -4.67 34.25 6.12
C LEU A 49 -5.97 33.48 6.30
N SER A 50 -6.71 33.24 5.22
CA SER A 50 -7.99 32.52 5.26
C SER A 50 -8.06 31.38 4.25
N ASN A 51 -8.88 30.37 4.54
CA ASN A 51 -9.23 29.27 3.64
C ASN A 51 -8.00 28.55 3.04
N GLY A 52 -6.99 28.27 3.87
CA GLY A 52 -5.79 27.54 3.43
C GLY A 52 -4.68 28.41 2.82
N ALA A 53 -4.83 29.74 2.82
CA ALA A 53 -3.78 30.66 2.37
C ALA A 53 -2.49 30.46 3.18
N VAL A 54 -1.33 30.57 2.52
CA VAL A 54 -0.03 30.18 3.08
C VAL A 54 0.90 31.40 3.14
N TRP A 55 1.53 31.60 4.29
CA TRP A 55 2.71 32.44 4.44
C TRP A 55 3.95 31.61 4.75
N THR A 56 4.98 31.70 3.91
CA THR A 56 6.29 31.10 4.15
C THR A 56 7.28 32.22 4.49
N PRO A 57 7.61 32.41 5.78
CA PRO A 57 8.60 33.42 6.16
C PRO A 57 9.98 33.05 5.67
N THR A 58 10.72 34.05 5.14
CA THR A 58 12.11 33.89 4.69
C THR A 58 13.06 34.63 5.63
N ALA A 59 14.27 34.09 5.77
CA ALA A 59 15.32 34.77 6.51
C ALA A 59 15.70 36.11 5.81
N VAL A 60 15.95 37.12 6.61
CA VAL A 60 16.46 38.42 6.13
C VAL A 60 17.96 38.30 5.86
N GLU A 61 18.46 38.83 4.76
CA GLU A 61 19.90 38.84 4.48
C GLU A 61 20.67 39.76 5.45
N ASN A 62 21.96 39.50 5.67
CA ASN A 62 22.81 40.24 6.62
C ASN A 62 22.87 41.75 6.33
N SER A 63 22.66 42.16 5.09
CA SER A 63 22.54 43.58 4.72
C SER A 63 21.31 44.27 5.28
N ASP A 64 20.36 43.47 5.80
CA ASP A 64 19.07 43.93 6.31
C ASP A 64 19.02 43.94 7.85
N ILE A 65 20.15 43.66 8.50
CA ILE A 65 20.30 43.77 9.96
C ILE A 65 20.71 45.20 10.27
N ASP A 66 19.96 45.87 11.17
CA ASP A 66 20.41 47.11 11.73
C ASP A 66 21.69 46.87 12.54
N GLU A 67 22.83 47.37 12.05
CA GLU A 67 24.15 47.21 12.67
C GLU A 67 24.20 47.71 14.13
N LYS A 68 23.29 48.63 14.52
CA LYS A 68 23.24 49.17 15.88
C LYS A 68 22.43 48.32 16.85
N SER A 69 21.40 47.63 16.40
CA SER A 69 20.54 46.85 17.28
C SER A 69 20.76 45.34 17.22
N GLY A 70 21.42 44.80 16.14
CA GLY A 70 21.59 43.38 15.92
C GLY A 70 20.27 42.62 15.75
N THR A 71 19.17 43.34 15.50
CA THR A 71 17.84 42.75 15.47
C THR A 71 17.44 42.38 14.06
N GLN A 72 17.10 41.15 13.86
CA GLN A 72 16.44 40.70 12.64
C GLN A 72 14.95 41.03 12.73
N TYR A 73 14.44 41.76 11.73
CA TYR A 73 13.07 42.25 11.77
C TYR A 73 12.08 41.32 11.07
N THR A 74 11.10 40.83 11.81
CA THR A 74 9.77 40.56 11.31
C THR A 74 8.84 41.59 11.91
N ASN A 75 8.50 42.63 11.18
CA ASN A 75 7.61 43.68 11.70
C ASN A 75 6.15 43.29 11.51
N LEU A 76 5.77 42.06 11.91
CA LEU A 76 4.38 41.61 11.84
C LEU A 76 3.71 41.89 13.21
N ASN A 77 2.92 42.93 13.28
CA ASN A 77 2.23 43.31 14.50
C ASN A 77 1.02 42.42 14.77
N LYS A 78 0.31 42.04 13.72
CA LYS A 78 -0.88 41.20 13.88
C LYS A 78 -0.98 40.16 12.75
N LEU A 79 -1.21 38.91 13.14
CA LEU A 79 -1.57 37.82 12.28
C LEU A 79 -2.97 37.28 12.64
N SER A 80 -3.90 37.39 11.72
CA SER A 80 -5.24 36.83 11.85
C SER A 80 -5.37 35.54 11.01
N LEU A 81 -5.79 34.46 11.63
CA LEU A 81 -5.91 33.15 11.02
C LEU A 81 -7.37 32.69 10.98
N GLU A 82 -7.84 32.34 9.80
CA GLU A 82 -9.11 31.63 9.55
C GLU A 82 -8.82 30.39 8.68
N ASN A 83 -8.30 29.34 9.31
CA ASN A 83 -7.73 28.15 8.62
C ASN A 83 -6.53 28.49 7.71
N GLY A 84 -5.79 29.55 8.01
CA GLY A 84 -4.55 29.90 7.30
C GLY A 84 -3.36 29.10 7.80
N VAL A 85 -2.28 29.10 7.02
CA VAL A 85 -1.08 28.30 7.27
C VAL A 85 0.15 29.21 7.32
N ILE A 86 0.96 29.07 8.37
CA ILE A 86 2.35 29.54 8.39
C ILE A 86 3.23 28.33 8.06
N ASN A 87 4.01 28.39 6.98
CA ASN A 87 4.88 27.31 6.58
C ASN A 87 6.35 27.62 6.94
N LEU A 88 6.85 26.99 7.99
CA LEU A 88 8.25 27.11 8.41
C LEU A 88 9.10 26.08 7.65
N ASP A 89 9.60 26.51 6.51
CA ASP A 89 10.49 25.69 5.67
C ASP A 89 11.95 25.94 6.05
N SER A 90 12.65 24.89 6.52
CA SER A 90 14.06 24.99 6.92
C SER A 90 15.01 25.44 5.78
N SER A 91 14.63 25.19 4.52
CA SER A 91 15.40 25.66 3.37
C SER A 91 15.32 27.20 3.16
N LYS A 92 14.28 27.84 3.69
CA LYS A 92 14.02 29.28 3.60
C LYS A 92 14.41 30.04 4.87
N LEU A 93 14.45 29.34 5.99
CA LEU A 93 14.89 29.85 7.28
C LEU A 93 16.39 29.61 7.42
N LYS A 94 17.19 30.67 7.46
CA LYS A 94 18.62 30.56 7.77
C LYS A 94 18.82 30.15 9.22
N GLU A 95 19.99 29.57 9.52
CA GLU A 95 20.35 29.17 10.88
C GLU A 95 20.15 30.33 11.88
N ASN A 96 19.45 30.03 12.95
CA ASN A 96 19.07 31.00 14.02
C ASN A 96 18.03 32.08 13.67
N PHE A 97 17.41 32.04 12.49
CA PHE A 97 16.32 32.97 12.19
C PHE A 97 15.01 32.45 12.78
N ILE A 98 14.41 33.25 13.67
CA ILE A 98 13.12 32.93 14.31
C ILE A 98 12.12 34.04 13.96
N PRO A 99 11.10 33.80 13.12
CA PRO A 99 10.03 34.76 12.88
C PRO A 99 9.37 35.18 14.20
N GLN A 100 9.17 36.50 14.35
CA GLN A 100 8.51 37.07 15.53
C GLN A 100 7.21 37.78 15.13
N ILE A 101 6.16 37.52 15.88
CA ILE A 101 4.83 38.08 15.66
C ILE A 101 4.35 38.68 16.96
N ASP A 102 3.86 39.93 16.93
CA ASP A 102 3.40 40.56 18.15
C ASP A 102 2.10 39.93 18.65
N LYS A 103 1.11 39.73 17.75
CA LYS A 103 -0.16 39.12 18.11
C LYS A 103 -0.64 38.13 17.07
N VAL A 104 -1.06 36.94 17.52
CA VAL A 104 -1.77 35.96 16.69
C VAL A 104 -3.16 35.74 17.26
N GLU A 105 -4.18 35.75 16.41
CA GLU A 105 -5.56 35.45 16.77
C GLU A 105 -6.22 34.51 15.75
N GLY A 106 -7.28 33.81 16.19
CA GLY A 106 -8.03 32.87 15.35
C GLY A 106 -7.42 31.48 15.26
N ALA A 107 -7.99 30.64 14.41
CA ALA A 107 -7.60 29.25 14.26
C ALA A 107 -6.76 29.04 12.99
N GLY A 108 -5.62 28.36 13.13
CA GLY A 108 -4.74 28.10 12.00
C GLY A 108 -3.66 27.05 12.26
N THR A 109 -2.86 26.80 11.24
CA THR A 109 -1.81 25.79 11.27
C THR A 109 -0.42 26.43 11.14
N ILE A 110 0.52 25.97 11.95
CA ILE A 110 1.94 26.22 11.76
C ILE A 110 2.56 24.92 11.31
N ALA A 111 2.88 24.83 10.01
CA ALA A 111 3.53 23.68 9.41
C ALA A 111 5.04 23.81 9.52
N THR A 112 5.75 22.69 9.74
CA THR A 112 7.22 22.66 9.78
C THR A 112 7.77 21.37 9.24
N ASN A 113 8.91 21.44 8.52
CA ASN A 113 9.67 20.29 8.04
C ASN A 113 10.93 20.00 8.90
N SER A 114 11.12 20.73 10.01
CA SER A 114 12.23 20.52 10.96
C SER A 114 11.79 20.79 12.38
N LEU A 115 12.24 19.98 13.33
CA LEU A 115 12.01 20.16 14.77
C LEU A 115 12.80 21.34 15.37
N ASP A 116 13.75 21.88 14.62
CA ASP A 116 14.58 23.04 15.03
C ASP A 116 13.94 24.38 14.63
N ASN A 117 13.01 24.37 13.67
CA ASN A 117 12.29 25.56 13.26
C ASN A 117 11.41 26.10 14.41
N LYS A 118 11.38 27.41 14.57
CA LYS A 118 10.58 28.07 15.58
C LYS A 118 9.92 29.35 15.05
N VAL A 119 8.78 29.68 15.64
CA VAL A 119 8.13 31.01 15.55
C VAL A 119 7.82 31.49 16.96
N LYS A 120 8.09 32.76 17.23
CA LYS A 120 7.83 33.40 18.53
C LYS A 120 6.67 34.37 18.42
N VAL A 121 5.72 34.23 19.33
CA VAL A 121 4.50 35.06 19.39
C VAL A 121 4.45 35.75 20.75
N LYS A 122 4.33 37.09 20.78
CA LYS A 122 4.25 37.83 22.08
C LYS A 122 2.89 37.66 22.74
N ASP A 123 1.80 37.75 21.98
CA ASP A 123 0.43 37.56 22.45
C ASP A 123 -0.32 36.56 21.55
N ALA A 124 -0.66 35.42 22.10
CA ALA A 124 -1.46 34.36 21.43
C ALA A 124 -2.89 34.27 22.03
N THR A 125 -3.34 35.27 22.75
CA THR A 125 -4.68 35.26 23.34
C THR A 125 -5.76 35.21 22.26
N GLY A 126 -6.67 34.25 22.38
CA GLY A 126 -7.72 34.02 21.38
C GLY A 126 -7.27 33.24 20.13
N SER A 127 -6.10 32.60 20.18
CA SER A 127 -5.65 31.72 19.10
C SER A 127 -5.92 30.23 19.39
N ASP A 128 -6.22 29.48 18.34
CA ASP A 128 -6.28 28.00 18.32
C ASP A 128 -5.28 27.47 17.28
N ILE A 129 -4.07 27.22 17.74
CA ILE A 129 -2.95 26.87 16.88
C ILE A 129 -2.73 25.34 16.86
N THR A 130 -2.78 24.75 15.66
CA THR A 130 -2.29 23.40 15.40
C THR A 130 -0.87 23.49 14.84
N VAL A 131 0.10 22.81 15.45
CA VAL A 131 1.42 22.62 14.83
C VAL A 131 1.44 21.32 14.05
N LYS A 132 1.80 21.40 12.78
CA LYS A 132 1.83 20.27 11.86
C LYS A 132 3.26 19.98 11.41
N GLY A 133 3.77 18.79 11.79
CA GLY A 133 5.00 18.24 11.22
C GLY A 133 4.77 17.71 9.81
N THR A 134 5.70 18.03 8.91
CA THR A 134 5.73 17.54 7.53
C THR A 134 7.03 16.76 7.27
N GLY A 135 7.15 16.11 6.12
CA GLY A 135 8.31 15.27 5.81
C GLY A 135 8.40 14.05 6.74
N ASN A 136 9.55 13.82 7.35
CA ASN A 136 9.84 12.68 8.22
C ASN A 136 9.55 12.91 9.71
N ILE A 137 8.85 13.99 10.08
CA ILE A 137 8.64 14.33 11.50
C ILE A 137 7.84 13.25 12.24
N ALA A 138 6.84 12.63 11.61
CA ALA A 138 6.12 11.53 12.23
C ALA A 138 7.04 10.34 12.55
N ASP A 139 7.99 10.03 11.67
CA ASP A 139 9.00 8.99 11.88
C ASP A 139 9.96 9.35 13.02
N LEU A 140 10.38 10.63 13.11
CA LEU A 140 11.19 11.12 14.22
C LEU A 140 10.47 11.01 15.57
N ILE A 141 9.16 11.29 15.61
CA ILE A 141 8.33 11.10 16.81
C ILE A 141 8.21 9.61 17.17
N ALA A 142 8.05 8.73 16.16
CA ALA A 142 7.96 7.30 16.40
C ALA A 142 9.27 6.71 16.96
N SER A 143 10.43 7.24 16.52
CA SER A 143 11.75 6.79 16.98
C SER A 143 12.09 7.33 18.40
N ASP A 144 11.62 8.53 18.74
CA ASP A 144 11.83 9.16 20.04
C ASP A 144 10.62 10.04 20.40
N SER A 145 9.85 9.62 21.40
CA SER A 145 8.63 10.30 21.86
C SER A 145 8.87 11.73 22.34
N THR A 146 10.11 12.08 22.74
CA THR A 146 10.44 13.47 23.13
C THR A 146 10.34 14.43 21.95
N ASN A 147 10.38 13.96 20.72
CA ASN A 147 10.22 14.74 19.50
C ASN A 147 8.81 15.34 19.35
N ALA A 148 7.80 14.69 19.93
CA ALA A 148 6.44 15.27 19.99
C ALA A 148 6.42 16.60 20.76
N GLN A 149 7.13 16.68 21.88
CA GLN A 149 7.25 17.92 22.63
C GLN A 149 8.08 18.97 21.89
N LYS A 150 9.12 18.58 21.16
CA LYS A 150 9.90 19.49 20.30
C LYS A 150 9.00 20.07 19.20
N LEU A 151 8.14 19.23 18.58
CA LEU A 151 7.18 19.69 17.60
C LEU A 151 6.19 20.70 18.21
N ALA A 152 5.64 20.44 19.37
CA ALA A 152 4.78 21.41 20.06
C ALA A 152 5.49 22.76 20.30
N ASN A 153 6.77 22.72 20.61
CA ASN A 153 7.61 23.89 20.88
C ASN A 153 8.10 24.63 19.62
N THR A 154 7.63 24.24 18.42
CA THR A 154 7.83 25.04 17.20
C THR A 154 7.16 26.41 17.31
N ALA A 155 6.02 26.51 17.99
CA ALA A 155 5.30 27.75 18.21
C ALA A 155 5.34 28.11 19.71
N VAL A 156 6.07 29.14 20.05
CA VAL A 156 6.27 29.54 21.46
C VAL A 156 5.84 30.98 21.76
N GLY A 157 5.34 31.18 22.97
CA GLY A 157 4.98 32.47 23.51
C GLY A 157 6.19 33.25 24.01
N ALA A 158 5.94 34.46 24.58
CA ALA A 158 6.94 35.31 25.18
C ALA A 158 7.65 34.64 26.38
N ASP A 159 6.96 33.76 27.08
CA ASP A 159 7.47 32.96 28.22
C ASP A 159 8.21 31.69 27.78
N ASN A 160 8.43 31.50 26.47
CA ASN A 160 8.99 30.32 25.83
C ASN A 160 8.18 29.01 26.02
N LYS A 161 6.94 29.08 26.47
CA LYS A 161 6.03 27.94 26.47
C LYS A 161 5.34 27.82 25.12
N THR A 162 4.99 26.59 24.75
CA THR A 162 4.23 26.39 23.52
C THR A 162 2.86 27.05 23.54
N ILE A 163 2.48 27.65 22.43
CA ILE A 163 1.12 28.18 22.20
C ILE A 163 0.24 27.19 21.42
N ALA A 164 0.80 26.06 20.99
CA ALA A 164 0.04 25.01 20.31
C ALA A 164 -1.05 24.45 21.24
N LYS A 165 -2.22 24.19 20.68
CA LYS A 165 -3.30 23.42 21.31
C LYS A 165 -3.33 21.97 20.87
N LYS A 166 -2.89 21.74 19.64
CA LYS A 166 -2.81 20.42 19.02
C LYS A 166 -1.52 20.29 18.23
N ILE A 167 -1.03 19.08 18.13
CA ILE A 167 0.04 18.74 17.19
C ILE A 167 -0.41 17.59 16.30
N LYS A 168 0.04 17.62 15.07
CA LYS A 168 -0.18 16.60 14.05
C LYS A 168 1.11 16.36 13.31
N ALA A 169 1.35 15.12 12.94
CA ALA A 169 2.36 14.79 11.96
C ALA A 169 1.79 13.69 11.08
N SER A 170 1.72 13.96 9.80
CA SER A 170 1.22 13.01 8.82
C SER A 170 2.05 13.17 7.58
N ALA A 171 2.06 12.24 6.81
CA ALA A 171 2.42 12.21 5.43
C ALA A 171 3.01 10.89 5.02
N ALA A 172 3.83 11.02 4.10
CA ALA A 172 4.71 10.13 3.43
C ALA A 172 5.67 9.38 4.39
N THR A 173 5.18 8.86 5.50
CA THR A 173 6.01 8.31 6.56
C THR A 173 5.70 6.85 6.82
N ILE A 174 6.70 6.12 7.29
CA ILE A 174 6.53 4.72 7.70
C ILE A 174 5.75 4.63 9.01
N ALA A 175 5.93 5.61 9.90
CA ALA A 175 5.28 5.65 11.21
C ALA A 175 3.76 5.90 11.16
N GLY A 176 3.21 6.29 9.99
CA GLY A 176 1.79 6.64 9.86
C GLY A 176 1.48 8.05 10.35
N ASP A 177 0.22 8.26 10.74
CA ASP A 177 -0.26 9.55 11.20
C ASP A 177 -0.18 9.63 12.73
N TYR A 178 0.22 10.81 13.22
CA TYR A 178 0.33 11.13 14.63
C TYR A 178 -0.49 12.36 14.96
N GLU A 179 -1.27 12.28 16.03
CA GLU A 179 -2.00 13.43 16.59
C GLU A 179 -1.85 13.45 18.11
N ALA A 180 -1.77 14.64 18.69
CA ALA A 180 -1.83 14.81 20.15
C ALA A 180 -2.40 16.17 20.53
N GLN A 181 -2.88 16.29 21.76
CA GLN A 181 -3.29 17.54 22.38
C GLN A 181 -2.13 18.12 23.19
N VAL A 182 -2.19 19.43 23.46
CA VAL A 182 -1.28 20.11 24.35
C VAL A 182 -2.09 20.70 25.51
N ASP A 183 -1.73 20.34 26.73
CA ASP A 183 -2.42 20.81 27.94
C ASP A 183 -2.09 22.26 28.27
N ALA A 184 -2.76 22.82 29.31
CA ALA A 184 -2.56 24.19 29.74
C ALA A 184 -1.14 24.48 30.27
N ASN A 185 -0.36 23.44 30.60
CA ASN A 185 1.03 23.57 31.04
C ASN A 185 2.02 23.49 29.86
N GLY A 186 1.52 23.31 28.62
CA GLY A 186 2.33 23.15 27.42
C GLY A 186 2.89 21.75 27.23
N LYS A 187 2.33 20.74 27.92
CA LYS A 187 2.76 19.33 27.79
C LYS A 187 1.90 18.61 26.77
N VAL A 188 2.55 17.79 25.93
CA VAL A 188 1.88 16.90 25.00
C VAL A 188 1.17 15.77 25.75
N VAL A 189 -0.11 15.56 25.44
CA VAL A 189 -0.99 14.57 26.07
C VAL A 189 -1.94 13.96 25.02
N ASN A 190 -2.60 12.86 25.37
CA ASN A 190 -3.60 12.20 24.52
C ASN A 190 -3.07 11.88 23.12
N GLU A 191 -1.91 11.24 23.07
CA GLU A 191 -1.27 10.82 21.82
C GLU A 191 -2.07 9.72 21.14
N VAL A 192 -2.32 9.88 19.83
CA VAL A 192 -2.98 8.90 18.96
C VAL A 192 -2.09 8.65 17.77
N LYS A 193 -1.82 7.37 17.49
CA LYS A 193 -1.12 6.91 16.30
C LYS A 193 -2.07 6.09 15.45
N SER A 194 -2.06 6.31 14.14
CA SER A 194 -2.86 5.56 13.18
C SER A 194 -2.06 5.27 11.91
N GLN A 195 -2.37 4.14 11.28
CA GLN A 195 -1.78 3.82 9.98
C GLN A 195 -2.37 4.72 8.90
N ASN A 196 -1.54 5.24 8.00
CA ASN A 196 -2.01 5.93 6.81
C ASN A 196 -2.29 4.95 5.66
N GLN A 197 -3.02 5.41 4.64
CA GLN A 197 -3.42 4.57 3.50
C GLN A 197 -2.22 4.01 2.72
N THR A 198 -1.13 4.75 2.68
CA THR A 198 0.08 4.38 1.94
C THR A 198 0.80 3.22 2.61
N ASN A 199 0.96 3.27 3.93
CA ASN A 199 1.54 2.18 4.71
C ASN A 199 0.68 0.93 4.62
N LEU A 200 -0.65 1.11 4.67
CA LEU A 200 -1.59 0.01 4.48
C LEU A 200 -1.43 -0.64 3.11
N SER A 201 -1.16 0.10 2.05
CA SER A 201 -0.95 -0.47 0.71
C SER A 201 0.25 -1.41 0.68
N ILE A 202 1.41 -0.97 1.19
CA ILE A 202 2.61 -1.81 1.25
C ILE A 202 2.41 -3.03 2.15
N SER A 203 1.77 -2.85 3.30
CA SER A 203 1.49 -3.96 4.21
C SER A 203 0.68 -5.10 3.56
N LYS A 204 -0.05 -4.81 2.47
CA LYS A 204 -0.90 -5.78 1.76
C LYS A 204 -0.20 -6.53 0.62
N LEU A 205 1.03 -6.17 0.27
CA LEU A 205 1.78 -6.85 -0.78
C LEU A 205 2.07 -8.33 -0.44
N GLY A 206 2.21 -8.66 0.85
CA GLY A 206 2.32 -10.05 1.31
C GLY A 206 1.07 -10.88 0.95
N ALA A 207 -0.12 -10.32 1.16
CA ALA A 207 -1.38 -10.96 0.73
C ALA A 207 -1.43 -11.16 -0.78
N LEU A 208 -0.99 -10.18 -1.56
CA LEU A 208 -0.92 -10.28 -3.01
C LEU A 208 -0.03 -11.43 -3.46
N SER A 209 1.13 -11.60 -2.85
CA SER A 209 2.05 -12.70 -3.17
C SER A 209 1.42 -14.07 -2.94
N LEU A 210 0.66 -14.26 -1.85
CA LEU A 210 -0.07 -15.50 -1.60
C LEU A 210 -1.23 -15.67 -2.58
N MET A 211 -2.01 -14.62 -2.85
CA MET A 211 -3.15 -14.66 -3.75
C MET A 211 -2.73 -15.14 -5.14
N THR A 212 -1.71 -14.52 -5.72
CA THR A 212 -1.20 -14.89 -7.04
C THR A 212 -0.59 -16.28 -7.05
N TRP A 213 0.09 -16.70 -5.98
CA TRP A 213 0.64 -18.04 -5.86
C TRP A 213 -0.44 -19.13 -5.73
N ARG A 214 -1.49 -18.91 -4.95
CA ARG A 214 -2.63 -19.86 -4.85
C ARG A 214 -3.32 -20.06 -6.19
N GLN A 215 -3.49 -19.02 -6.99
CA GLN A 215 -4.10 -19.12 -8.32
C GLN A 215 -3.31 -20.04 -9.22
N GLU A 216 -2.00 -19.92 -9.23
CA GLU A 216 -1.14 -20.78 -10.03
C GLU A 216 -1.17 -22.25 -9.60
N ASN A 217 -1.24 -22.51 -8.30
CA ASN A 217 -1.25 -23.86 -7.76
C ASN A 217 -2.53 -24.61 -8.08
N ASN A 218 -3.67 -24.00 -7.86
CA ASN A 218 -4.98 -24.65 -7.91
C ASN A 218 -5.33 -25.12 -9.32
N ASP A 219 -4.82 -24.45 -10.34
CA ASP A 219 -5.18 -24.75 -11.73
C ASP A 219 -4.54 -26.03 -12.28
N MET A 220 -3.37 -26.41 -11.77
CA MET A 220 -2.71 -27.62 -12.25
C MET A 220 -3.43 -28.91 -11.82
N ASN A 221 -4.01 -28.92 -10.62
CA ASN A 221 -4.80 -30.05 -10.11
C ASN A 221 -6.05 -30.29 -10.96
N LYS A 222 -6.69 -29.21 -11.41
CA LYS A 222 -7.85 -29.31 -12.31
C LYS A 222 -7.48 -29.91 -13.66
N ARG A 223 -6.28 -29.59 -14.16
CA ARG A 223 -5.76 -30.18 -15.40
C ARG A 223 -5.66 -31.71 -15.34
N LEU A 224 -5.24 -32.27 -14.21
CA LEU A 224 -5.12 -33.72 -14.05
C LEU A 224 -6.48 -34.42 -14.08
N GLY A 225 -7.54 -33.77 -13.56
CA GLY A 225 -8.91 -34.25 -13.73
C GLY A 225 -9.35 -34.39 -15.20
N GLU A 226 -8.88 -33.48 -16.04
CA GLU A 226 -9.17 -33.53 -17.51
C GLU A 226 -8.41 -34.61 -18.26
N ILE A 227 -7.21 -34.97 -17.80
CA ILE A 227 -6.44 -36.10 -18.40
C ILE A 227 -7.23 -37.42 -18.32
N ARG A 228 -7.97 -37.61 -17.22
CA ARG A 228 -8.76 -38.83 -17.01
C ARG A 228 -9.85 -39.04 -18.06
N ASP A 229 -10.37 -37.96 -18.63
CA ASP A 229 -11.41 -37.99 -19.65
C ASP A 229 -10.85 -37.89 -21.09
N SER A 230 -9.52 -37.68 -21.22
CA SER A 230 -8.86 -37.57 -22.52
C SER A 230 -8.51 -38.94 -23.13
N GLN A 231 -8.49 -39.00 -24.44
CA GLN A 231 -8.07 -40.19 -25.18
C GLN A 231 -6.67 -40.00 -25.80
N GLY A 232 -6.00 -41.11 -26.11
CA GLY A 232 -4.68 -41.11 -26.75
C GLY A 232 -3.51 -41.24 -25.77
N GLU A 233 -2.36 -41.69 -26.30
CA GLU A 233 -1.17 -41.99 -25.50
C GLU A 233 -0.34 -40.77 -25.21
N GLN A 234 -0.45 -39.72 -26.03
CA GLN A 234 0.27 -38.47 -25.87
C GLN A 234 -0.54 -37.28 -26.37
N GLY A 235 -0.22 -36.07 -25.92
CA GLY A 235 -0.92 -34.91 -26.41
C GLY A 235 -0.27 -33.59 -26.04
N ILE A 236 -0.52 -32.59 -26.86
CA ILE A 236 -0.23 -31.18 -26.58
C ILE A 236 -1.52 -30.52 -26.14
N TRP A 237 -1.43 -29.65 -25.15
CA TRP A 237 -2.59 -28.95 -24.64
C TRP A 237 -2.30 -27.48 -24.34
N ALA A 238 -3.31 -26.66 -24.46
CA ALA A 238 -3.29 -25.27 -24.07
C ALA A 238 -4.51 -24.93 -23.19
N ARG A 239 -4.31 -24.06 -22.23
CA ARG A 239 -5.35 -23.61 -21.32
C ARG A 239 -5.24 -22.12 -21.07
N MET A 240 -6.38 -21.46 -20.90
CA MET A 240 -6.52 -20.10 -20.44
C MET A 240 -7.51 -20.05 -19.30
N SER A 241 -7.18 -19.27 -18.27
CA SER A 241 -8.09 -18.91 -17.19
C SER A 241 -8.13 -17.39 -17.04
N ARG A 242 -9.28 -16.87 -16.64
CA ARG A 242 -9.43 -15.48 -16.20
C ARG A 242 -10.32 -15.43 -14.98
N GLY A 243 -9.90 -14.61 -14.01
CA GLY A 243 -10.64 -14.49 -12.76
C GLY A 243 -10.29 -13.26 -11.96
N GLU A 244 -10.87 -13.18 -10.78
CA GLU A 244 -10.58 -12.18 -9.77
C GLU A 244 -10.31 -12.88 -8.43
N ALA A 245 -9.23 -12.51 -7.77
CA ALA A 245 -9.00 -12.84 -6.37
C ALA A 245 -9.17 -11.58 -5.50
N LYS A 246 -9.72 -11.76 -4.31
CA LYS A 246 -10.02 -10.67 -3.38
C LYS A 246 -9.62 -11.06 -1.96
N TYR A 247 -8.89 -10.17 -1.31
CA TYR A 247 -8.67 -10.26 0.14
C TYR A 247 -9.68 -9.35 0.85
N SER A 248 -10.72 -9.96 1.42
CA SER A 248 -11.91 -9.25 1.91
C SER A 248 -11.61 -8.30 3.06
N ALA A 249 -10.70 -8.67 3.96
CA ALA A 249 -10.35 -7.85 5.13
C ALA A 249 -9.73 -6.49 4.78
N THR A 250 -9.15 -6.33 3.58
CA THR A 250 -8.36 -5.14 3.22
C THR A 250 -8.76 -4.53 1.89
N GLY A 251 -9.68 -5.16 1.15
CA GLY A 251 -10.13 -4.67 -0.14
C GLY A 251 -9.14 -4.83 -1.29
N VAL A 252 -8.00 -5.52 -1.09
CA VAL A 252 -7.05 -5.83 -2.16
C VAL A 252 -7.70 -6.77 -3.16
N LYS A 253 -7.56 -6.45 -4.44
CA LYS A 253 -8.07 -7.27 -5.55
C LYS A 253 -6.97 -7.49 -6.57
N ASN A 254 -6.99 -8.67 -7.18
CA ASN A 254 -6.16 -9.01 -8.31
C ASN A 254 -7.07 -9.57 -9.42
N GLN A 255 -7.09 -8.95 -10.58
CA GLN A 255 -7.70 -9.48 -11.79
C GLN A 255 -6.60 -10.06 -12.68
N TYR A 256 -6.74 -11.28 -13.11
CA TYR A 256 -5.67 -12.00 -13.79
C TYR A 256 -6.13 -12.76 -15.02
N ASN A 257 -5.21 -12.91 -15.96
CA ASN A 257 -5.25 -13.87 -17.04
C ASN A 257 -4.11 -14.87 -16.82
N TYR A 258 -4.40 -16.15 -16.93
CA TYR A 258 -3.45 -17.23 -16.72
C TYR A 258 -3.44 -18.15 -17.94
N TYR A 259 -2.27 -18.43 -18.46
CA TYR A 259 -2.05 -19.20 -19.68
C TYR A 259 -1.15 -20.38 -19.37
N GLN A 260 -1.49 -21.53 -19.93
CA GLN A 260 -0.70 -22.74 -19.83
C GLN A 260 -0.53 -23.38 -21.21
N LEU A 261 0.65 -23.91 -21.46
CA LEU A 261 0.96 -24.72 -22.61
C LEU A 261 1.75 -25.94 -22.13
N GLY A 262 1.28 -27.13 -22.45
CA GLY A 262 1.90 -28.35 -21.95
C GLY A 262 1.84 -29.51 -22.90
N TYR A 263 2.59 -30.55 -22.51
CA TYR A 263 2.67 -31.84 -23.19
C TYR A 263 2.61 -32.94 -22.14
N ASP A 264 1.92 -34.03 -22.46
CA ASP A 264 1.86 -35.23 -21.65
C ASP A 264 1.98 -36.50 -22.50
N HIS A 265 2.50 -37.54 -21.88
CA HIS A 265 2.72 -38.84 -22.53
C HIS A 265 2.48 -39.97 -21.52
N LYS A 266 1.80 -41.01 -21.99
CA LYS A 266 1.59 -42.28 -21.27
C LYS A 266 2.88 -43.09 -21.30
N ILE A 267 3.53 -43.25 -20.16
CA ILE A 267 4.84 -43.94 -20.05
C ILE A 267 4.71 -45.40 -19.63
N ALA A 268 3.58 -45.78 -19.06
CA ALA A 268 3.22 -47.12 -18.64
C ALA A 268 1.69 -47.25 -18.68
N ASP A 269 1.16 -48.45 -18.52
CA ASP A 269 -0.28 -48.70 -18.65
C ASP A 269 -1.12 -47.77 -17.75
N ASP A 270 -0.63 -47.47 -16.56
CA ASP A 270 -1.35 -46.65 -15.56
C ASP A 270 -0.76 -45.24 -15.37
N TRP A 271 0.38 -44.89 -15.97
CA TRP A 271 1.06 -43.63 -15.72
C TRP A 271 1.12 -42.71 -16.94
N ILE A 272 0.67 -41.49 -16.72
CA ILE A 272 0.86 -40.35 -17.63
C ILE A 272 1.80 -39.37 -16.96
N LEU A 273 2.87 -38.96 -17.63
CA LEU A 273 3.76 -37.87 -17.21
C LEU A 273 3.64 -36.69 -18.15
N GLY A 274 3.75 -35.49 -17.60
CA GLY A 274 3.71 -34.27 -18.39
C GLY A 274 4.46 -33.12 -17.78
N GLY A 275 4.58 -32.08 -18.59
CA GLY A 275 5.14 -30.79 -18.19
C GLY A 275 4.37 -29.65 -18.82
N ALA A 276 4.42 -28.51 -18.20
CA ALA A 276 3.75 -27.30 -18.67
C ALA A 276 4.57 -26.05 -18.37
N PHE A 277 4.53 -25.11 -19.31
CA PHE A 277 4.91 -23.73 -19.12
C PHE A 277 3.67 -22.93 -18.73
N THR A 278 3.84 -21.97 -17.81
CA THR A 278 2.75 -21.12 -17.31
C THR A 278 3.13 -19.65 -17.38
N TYR A 279 2.15 -18.80 -17.68
CA TYR A 279 2.30 -17.37 -17.68
C TYR A 279 1.05 -16.70 -17.10
N THR A 280 1.24 -15.78 -16.16
CA THR A 280 0.17 -14.96 -15.57
C THR A 280 0.42 -13.49 -15.84
N ASP A 281 -0.62 -12.77 -16.18
CA ASP A 281 -0.65 -11.32 -16.31
C ASP A 281 -1.85 -10.79 -15.51
N GLY A 282 -1.59 -9.92 -14.53
CA GLY A 282 -2.61 -9.46 -13.60
C GLY A 282 -2.49 -7.99 -13.25
N GLU A 283 -3.65 -7.41 -12.95
CA GLU A 283 -3.79 -6.05 -12.45
C GLU A 283 -4.22 -6.07 -10.98
N ASN A 284 -3.55 -5.27 -10.16
CA ASN A 284 -3.77 -5.20 -8.72
C ASN A 284 -4.41 -3.87 -8.35
N ASN A 285 -5.46 -3.92 -7.56
CA ASN A 285 -6.03 -2.76 -6.90
C ASN A 285 -5.72 -2.86 -5.40
N LEU A 286 -4.91 -1.95 -4.92
CA LEU A 286 -4.51 -1.83 -3.52
C LEU A 286 -5.30 -0.70 -2.86
N VAL A 287 -5.49 -0.77 -1.55
CA VAL A 287 -6.03 0.37 -0.81
C VAL A 287 -4.98 1.48 -0.79
N GLY A 288 -5.21 2.55 -1.55
CA GLY A 288 -4.25 3.65 -1.71
C GLY A 288 -3.18 3.42 -2.77
N GLY A 289 -3.46 2.57 -3.78
CA GLY A 289 -2.54 2.33 -4.88
C GLY A 289 -3.04 1.30 -5.88
N SER A 290 -2.23 1.06 -6.89
CA SER A 290 -2.45 0.04 -7.92
C SER A 290 -1.14 -0.65 -8.26
N GLY A 291 -1.20 -1.71 -9.05
CA GLY A 291 0.00 -2.41 -9.51
C GLY A 291 -0.32 -3.45 -10.57
N THR A 292 0.73 -4.11 -11.02
CA THR A 292 0.63 -5.26 -11.93
C THR A 292 1.44 -6.43 -11.39
N ASN A 293 1.10 -7.63 -11.82
CA ASN A 293 1.93 -8.80 -11.58
C ASN A 293 2.09 -9.62 -12.86
N LYS A 294 3.29 -10.16 -13.04
CA LYS A 294 3.63 -11.08 -14.13
C LYS A 294 4.37 -12.27 -13.55
N ASN A 295 3.80 -13.46 -13.73
CA ASN A 295 4.42 -14.68 -13.26
C ASN A 295 4.79 -15.54 -14.47
N THR A 296 5.96 -16.15 -14.42
CA THR A 296 6.42 -17.10 -15.42
C THR A 296 6.81 -18.38 -14.72
N GLY A 297 6.19 -19.48 -15.09
CA GLY A 297 6.32 -20.71 -14.33
C GLY A 297 6.49 -21.95 -15.19
N PHE A 298 6.78 -23.02 -14.48
CA PHE A 298 6.96 -24.34 -15.04
C PHE A 298 6.42 -25.39 -14.05
N ALA A 299 5.73 -26.39 -14.57
CA ALA A 299 5.21 -27.50 -13.79
C ALA A 299 5.59 -28.84 -14.42
N VAL A 300 5.86 -29.84 -13.59
CA VAL A 300 5.91 -31.24 -13.96
C VAL A 300 4.86 -31.99 -13.16
N TYR A 301 4.22 -32.95 -13.78
CA TYR A 301 3.16 -33.72 -13.15
C TYR A 301 3.16 -35.21 -13.62
N GLY A 302 2.62 -36.02 -12.73
CA GLY A 302 2.35 -37.42 -13.02
C GLY A 302 0.98 -37.83 -12.52
N SER A 303 0.23 -38.55 -13.32
CA SER A 303 -1.08 -39.11 -12.97
C SER A 303 -1.03 -40.62 -13.10
N ASN A 304 -1.35 -41.37 -12.03
CA ASN A 304 -1.52 -42.78 -12.03
C ASN A 304 -3.01 -43.13 -12.09
N LEU A 305 -3.47 -43.65 -13.20
CA LEU A 305 -4.88 -43.96 -13.45
C LEU A 305 -5.07 -45.49 -13.45
N ARG A 306 -5.89 -46.00 -12.57
CA ARG A 306 -6.11 -47.44 -12.38
C ARG A 306 -7.46 -47.89 -12.97
N ASP A 307 -7.54 -49.12 -13.38
CA ASP A 307 -8.76 -49.71 -13.97
C ASP A 307 -9.96 -49.73 -12.99
N ASP A 308 -9.70 -49.71 -11.69
CA ASP A 308 -10.76 -49.65 -10.67
C ASP A 308 -11.34 -48.26 -10.44
N GLY A 309 -10.92 -47.27 -11.26
CA GLY A 309 -11.33 -45.87 -11.18
C GLY A 309 -10.59 -45.05 -10.15
N SER A 310 -9.64 -45.63 -9.41
CA SER A 310 -8.79 -44.88 -8.48
C SER A 310 -7.63 -44.20 -9.20
N PHE A 311 -7.18 -43.07 -8.65
CA PHE A 311 -6.05 -42.32 -9.21
C PHE A 311 -5.17 -41.68 -8.13
N ILE A 312 -3.93 -41.42 -8.49
CA ILE A 312 -2.99 -40.63 -7.71
C ILE A 312 -2.38 -39.59 -8.65
N ASP A 313 -2.46 -38.32 -8.25
CA ASP A 313 -1.85 -37.23 -8.98
C ASP A 313 -0.73 -36.59 -8.14
N LEU A 314 0.41 -36.36 -8.79
CA LEU A 314 1.58 -35.72 -8.17
C LEU A 314 1.98 -34.52 -9.04
N ILE A 315 2.23 -33.38 -8.41
CA ILE A 315 2.61 -32.14 -9.09
C ILE A 315 3.77 -31.49 -8.38
N ALA A 316 4.76 -31.05 -9.16
CA ALA A 316 5.78 -30.12 -8.69
C ALA A 316 5.75 -28.87 -9.57
N LYS A 317 5.76 -27.68 -8.95
CA LYS A 317 5.65 -26.42 -9.64
C LYS A 317 6.64 -25.39 -9.14
N TYR A 318 7.11 -24.55 -10.05
CA TYR A 318 7.91 -23.37 -9.81
C TYR A 318 7.36 -22.19 -10.62
N ALA A 319 7.37 -20.99 -10.03
CA ALA A 319 7.13 -19.76 -10.77
C ALA A 319 8.02 -18.61 -10.25
N HIS A 320 8.56 -17.83 -11.18
CA HIS A 320 9.13 -16.53 -10.92
C HIS A 320 8.01 -15.50 -10.99
N MET A 321 7.83 -14.73 -9.91
CA MET A 321 6.72 -13.77 -9.75
C MET A 321 7.29 -12.37 -9.64
N LYS A 322 6.92 -11.50 -10.58
CA LYS A 322 7.30 -10.09 -10.61
C LYS A 322 6.07 -9.24 -10.27
N ASN A 323 6.23 -8.27 -9.38
CA ASN A 323 5.18 -7.36 -8.96
C ASN A 323 5.69 -5.93 -9.06
N ASP A 324 4.89 -5.07 -9.70
CA ASP A 324 5.07 -3.62 -9.75
C ASP A 324 3.93 -2.97 -8.96
N PHE A 325 4.19 -1.90 -8.26
CA PHE A 325 3.15 -1.14 -7.57
C PHE A 325 3.44 0.36 -7.58
N ASP A 326 2.35 1.13 -7.56
CA ASP A 326 2.34 2.58 -7.42
C ASP A 326 1.37 2.95 -6.29
N THR A 327 1.88 3.60 -5.26
CA THR A 327 1.08 4.04 -4.12
C THR A 327 0.79 5.52 -4.21
N ILE A 328 -0.43 5.93 -3.85
CA ILE A 328 -0.82 7.34 -3.83
C ILE A 328 -0.16 8.02 -2.63
N GLY A 329 0.93 8.72 -2.89
CA GLY A 329 1.71 9.46 -1.89
C GLY A 329 2.69 8.57 -1.10
N GLY A 330 3.56 9.19 -0.38
CA GLY A 330 4.37 8.70 0.72
C GLY A 330 5.48 7.70 0.45
N VAL A 331 5.22 6.46 0.18
CA VAL A 331 6.27 5.46 -0.04
C VAL A 331 6.63 5.28 -1.52
N GLY A 332 5.80 5.82 -2.43
CA GLY A 332 6.11 5.90 -3.85
C GLY A 332 5.92 4.60 -4.63
N ILE A 333 6.68 4.47 -5.71
CA ILE A 333 6.64 3.37 -6.65
C ILE A 333 7.66 2.31 -6.24
N GLY A 334 7.36 1.04 -6.47
CA GLY A 334 8.30 -0.05 -6.25
C GLY A 334 8.09 -1.22 -7.18
N GLU A 335 9.13 -2.03 -7.29
CA GLU A 335 9.16 -3.29 -8.02
C GLU A 335 9.85 -4.34 -7.16
N TYR A 336 9.32 -5.54 -7.11
CA TYR A 336 9.99 -6.67 -6.48
C TYR A 336 9.69 -7.97 -7.21
N SER A 337 10.59 -8.93 -7.03
CA SER A 337 10.42 -10.28 -7.55
C SER A 337 10.60 -11.30 -6.43
N THR A 338 9.84 -12.37 -6.50
CA THR A 338 9.96 -13.52 -5.61
C THR A 338 9.76 -14.82 -6.38
N ASN A 339 10.00 -15.95 -5.74
CA ASN A 339 9.85 -17.26 -6.36
C ASN A 339 8.85 -18.10 -5.56
N GLY A 340 7.94 -18.74 -6.25
CA GLY A 340 6.99 -19.68 -5.71
C GLY A 340 7.37 -21.12 -6.04
N TYR A 341 7.18 -22.03 -5.09
CA TYR A 341 7.38 -23.47 -5.22
C TYR A 341 6.17 -24.20 -4.67
N ALA A 342 5.78 -25.31 -5.29
CA ALA A 342 4.76 -26.18 -4.73
C ALA A 342 5.03 -27.65 -5.01
N LEU A 343 4.55 -28.47 -4.07
CA LEU A 343 4.41 -29.92 -4.22
C LEU A 343 3.01 -30.30 -3.81
N SER A 344 2.31 -31.07 -4.65
CA SER A 344 0.96 -31.54 -4.39
C SER A 344 0.85 -33.05 -4.61
N ALA A 345 0.02 -33.69 -3.80
CA ALA A 345 -0.39 -35.07 -3.94
C ALA A 345 -1.90 -35.19 -3.73
N GLU A 346 -2.58 -35.76 -4.69
CA GLU A 346 -4.03 -36.01 -4.67
C GLU A 346 -4.30 -37.50 -4.81
N TYR A 347 -5.30 -37.98 -4.10
CA TYR A 347 -5.90 -39.30 -4.28
C TYR A 347 -7.41 -39.17 -4.45
N GLY A 348 -7.96 -39.92 -5.40
CA GLY A 348 -9.41 -40.01 -5.59
C GLY A 348 -9.84 -41.30 -6.22
N LYS A 349 -11.15 -41.46 -6.32
CA LYS A 349 -11.74 -42.63 -6.98
C LYS A 349 -13.06 -42.26 -7.65
N ARG A 350 -13.19 -42.59 -8.95
CA ARG A 350 -14.46 -42.42 -9.68
C ARG A 350 -15.30 -43.69 -9.55
N PHE A 351 -16.52 -43.52 -9.07
CA PHE A 351 -17.57 -44.53 -9.04
C PHE A 351 -18.58 -44.19 -10.14
N GLN A 352 -18.80 -45.06 -11.07
CA GLN A 352 -19.66 -44.80 -12.24
C GLN A 352 -20.74 -45.86 -12.38
N GLN A 353 -21.98 -45.41 -12.68
CA GLN A 353 -23.12 -46.26 -12.93
C GLN A 353 -24.10 -45.55 -13.88
N ASP A 354 -24.50 -46.21 -14.96
CA ASP A 354 -25.51 -45.75 -15.94
C ASP A 354 -25.23 -44.33 -16.49
N GLY A 355 -23.94 -44.03 -16.71
CA GLY A 355 -23.49 -42.72 -17.21
C GLY A 355 -23.49 -41.62 -16.18
N PHE A 356 -23.82 -41.89 -14.92
CA PHE A 356 -23.58 -40.99 -13.82
C PHE A 356 -22.33 -41.42 -13.05
N TRP A 357 -21.61 -40.46 -12.52
CA TRP A 357 -20.44 -40.74 -11.70
C TRP A 357 -20.29 -39.79 -10.52
N ILE A 358 -19.67 -40.29 -9.45
CA ILE A 358 -19.22 -39.52 -8.31
C ILE A 358 -17.73 -39.78 -8.08
N GLU A 359 -16.97 -38.73 -7.82
CA GLU A 359 -15.53 -38.79 -7.65
C GLU A 359 -15.11 -38.03 -6.40
N PRO A 360 -15.08 -38.70 -5.20
CA PRO A 360 -14.46 -38.15 -4.01
C PRO A 360 -12.96 -38.03 -4.17
N GLN A 361 -12.39 -36.95 -3.60
CA GLN A 361 -10.99 -36.56 -3.72
C GLN A 361 -10.45 -36.03 -2.40
N ALA A 362 -9.19 -36.33 -2.12
CA ALA A 362 -8.42 -35.75 -1.03
C ALA A 362 -7.04 -35.32 -1.54
N GLU A 363 -6.63 -34.11 -1.19
CA GLU A 363 -5.37 -33.52 -1.66
C GLU A 363 -4.64 -32.84 -0.52
N LEU A 364 -3.30 -32.86 -0.60
CA LEU A 364 -2.42 -32.06 0.24
C LEU A 364 -1.43 -31.32 -0.66
N THR A 365 -1.40 -29.99 -0.54
CA THR A 365 -0.48 -29.13 -1.29
C THR A 365 0.37 -28.32 -0.33
N TYR A 366 1.70 -28.49 -0.39
CA TYR A 366 2.64 -27.58 0.25
C TYR A 366 3.13 -26.57 -0.77
N GLY A 367 3.05 -25.30 -0.41
CA GLY A 367 3.55 -24.19 -1.20
C GLY A 367 4.48 -23.29 -0.39
N LYS A 368 5.44 -22.67 -1.06
CA LYS A 368 6.32 -21.66 -0.47
C LYS A 368 6.54 -20.53 -1.44
N VAL A 369 6.40 -19.29 -0.94
CA VAL A 369 6.83 -18.06 -1.61
C VAL A 369 8.09 -17.57 -0.90
N SER A 370 9.16 -17.31 -1.65
CA SER A 370 10.41 -16.81 -1.09
C SER A 370 10.28 -15.41 -0.53
N SER A 371 11.15 -15.02 0.39
CA SER A 371 11.30 -13.63 0.84
C SER A 371 11.68 -12.72 -0.32
N ALA A 372 11.38 -11.43 -0.17
CA ALA A 372 11.78 -10.40 -1.11
C ALA A 372 12.26 -9.15 -0.37
N ASP A 373 13.30 -8.52 -0.89
CA ASP A 373 13.82 -7.24 -0.42
C ASP A 373 13.75 -6.23 -1.55
N PHE A 374 13.23 -5.04 -1.26
CA PHE A 374 13.17 -3.96 -2.23
C PHE A 374 13.20 -2.59 -1.57
N THR A 375 13.45 -1.57 -2.37
CA THR A 375 13.43 -0.17 -1.93
C THR A 375 12.50 0.61 -2.83
N THR A 376 11.60 1.40 -2.24
CA THR A 376 10.67 2.24 -3.00
C THR A 376 11.35 3.50 -3.53
N SER A 377 10.70 4.21 -4.46
CA SER A 377 11.22 5.47 -5.01
C SER A 377 11.47 6.55 -3.95
N GLU A 378 10.73 6.53 -2.85
CA GLU A 378 10.89 7.44 -1.72
C GLU A 378 11.86 6.93 -0.64
N GLY A 379 12.60 5.85 -0.92
CA GLY A 379 13.67 5.34 -0.08
C GLY A 379 13.22 4.44 1.06
N ALA A 380 11.96 4.02 1.11
CA ALA A 380 11.50 3.02 2.07
C ALA A 380 12.07 1.63 1.70
N LYS A 381 12.83 1.04 2.62
CA LYS A 381 13.34 -0.33 2.51
C LYS A 381 12.29 -1.29 3.04
N VAL A 382 11.90 -2.24 2.23
CA VAL A 382 10.85 -3.22 2.55
C VAL A 382 11.43 -4.62 2.48
N HIS A 383 11.16 -5.41 3.51
CA HIS A 383 11.43 -6.85 3.55
C HIS A 383 10.13 -7.60 3.70
N GLN A 384 9.79 -8.44 2.73
CA GLN A 384 8.73 -9.43 2.83
C GLN A 384 9.32 -10.74 3.31
N ASP A 385 8.83 -11.30 4.41
CA ASP A 385 9.21 -12.63 4.85
C ASP A 385 8.79 -13.70 3.84
N SER A 386 9.47 -14.84 3.86
CA SER A 386 8.99 -16.01 3.13
C SER A 386 7.64 -16.46 3.71
N LEU A 387 6.76 -16.92 2.83
CA LEU A 387 5.44 -17.40 3.18
C LEU A 387 5.35 -18.90 2.87
N ASP A 388 4.90 -19.67 3.85
CA ASP A 388 4.55 -21.07 3.69
C ASP A 388 3.03 -21.25 3.64
N SER A 389 2.53 -22.12 2.79
CA SER A 389 1.12 -22.54 2.68
C SER A 389 1.05 -24.06 2.70
N LEU A 390 0.17 -24.63 3.49
CA LEU A 390 -0.10 -26.06 3.53
C LEU A 390 -1.61 -26.26 3.45
N VAL A 391 -2.10 -26.55 2.25
CA VAL A 391 -3.53 -26.67 1.98
C VAL A 391 -3.93 -28.13 1.92
N GLY A 392 -4.84 -28.51 2.82
CA GLY A 392 -5.61 -29.76 2.70
C GLY A 392 -6.94 -29.50 1.99
N ARG A 393 -7.30 -30.34 1.03
CA ARG A 393 -8.57 -30.29 0.29
C ARG A 393 -9.30 -31.62 0.39
N LEU A 394 -10.57 -31.54 0.73
CA LEU A 394 -11.53 -32.66 0.60
C LEU A 394 -12.64 -32.20 -0.33
N GLY A 395 -12.86 -32.97 -1.39
CA GLY A 395 -13.81 -32.59 -2.41
C GLY A 395 -14.52 -33.78 -3.03
N PHE A 396 -15.52 -33.48 -3.81
CA PHE A 396 -16.17 -34.43 -4.69
C PHE A 396 -16.65 -33.74 -5.97
N SER A 397 -16.67 -34.51 -7.06
CA SER A 397 -17.31 -34.14 -8.30
C SER A 397 -18.46 -35.09 -8.58
N LEU A 398 -19.55 -34.55 -9.13
CA LEU A 398 -20.69 -35.31 -9.63
C LEU A 398 -20.84 -35.01 -11.11
N GLY A 399 -20.90 -36.02 -11.92
CA GLY A 399 -21.01 -35.83 -13.36
C GLY A 399 -21.94 -36.81 -14.05
N LYS A 400 -22.24 -36.43 -15.30
CA LYS A 400 -23.04 -37.24 -16.19
C LYS A 400 -22.40 -37.27 -17.57
N ASP A 401 -22.24 -38.48 -18.14
CA ASP A 401 -21.80 -38.67 -19.51
C ASP A 401 -22.88 -38.23 -20.48
N VAL A 402 -22.46 -37.54 -21.52
CA VAL A 402 -23.27 -37.14 -22.68
C VAL A 402 -22.62 -37.67 -23.96
N LYS A 403 -23.32 -37.58 -25.10
CA LYS A 403 -22.83 -38.17 -26.37
C LYS A 403 -21.41 -37.75 -26.78
N ALA A 404 -21.00 -36.52 -26.41
CA ALA A 404 -19.72 -35.95 -26.81
C ALA A 404 -18.78 -35.70 -25.64
N GLY A 405 -19.03 -36.25 -24.45
CA GLY A 405 -18.19 -36.03 -23.28
C GLY A 405 -18.94 -36.12 -21.97
N ASN A 406 -18.76 -35.20 -21.06
CA ASN A 406 -19.50 -35.14 -19.78
C ASN A 406 -19.77 -33.70 -19.32
N VAL A 407 -20.71 -33.57 -18.41
CA VAL A 407 -20.99 -32.36 -17.65
C VAL A 407 -20.86 -32.69 -16.16
N TYR A 408 -20.35 -31.74 -15.36
CA TYR A 408 -20.11 -32.01 -13.95
C TYR A 408 -20.31 -30.76 -13.09
N VAL A 409 -20.56 -31.02 -11.80
CA VAL A 409 -20.46 -30.04 -10.72
C VAL A 409 -19.45 -30.54 -9.70
N ARG A 410 -18.74 -29.63 -9.05
CA ARG A 410 -17.78 -29.97 -7.99
C ARG A 410 -17.96 -29.08 -6.77
N ALA A 411 -17.65 -29.63 -5.62
CA ALA A 411 -17.58 -28.89 -4.37
C ALA A 411 -16.40 -29.42 -3.55
N SER A 412 -15.65 -28.52 -2.95
CA SER A 412 -14.51 -28.85 -2.11
C SER A 412 -14.47 -27.96 -0.87
N TYR A 413 -14.03 -28.52 0.23
CA TYR A 413 -13.66 -27.81 1.44
C TYR A 413 -12.13 -27.79 1.54
N LEU A 414 -11.57 -26.62 1.71
CA LEU A 414 -10.13 -26.41 1.79
C LEU A 414 -9.77 -25.75 3.13
N TYR A 415 -8.58 -26.09 3.61
CA TYR A 415 -8.02 -25.47 4.81
C TYR A 415 -6.51 -25.26 4.63
N ASP A 416 -6.06 -24.00 4.74
CA ASP A 416 -4.63 -23.69 4.80
C ASP A 416 -4.19 -23.64 6.27
N PHE A 417 -3.33 -24.58 6.66
CA PHE A 417 -2.77 -24.72 8.01
C PHE A 417 -1.66 -23.71 8.32
N LYS A 418 -1.28 -22.91 7.35
CA LYS A 418 -0.26 -21.88 7.41
C LYS A 418 -0.79 -20.60 6.76
N GLY A 419 0.06 -19.76 6.22
CA GLY A 419 -0.36 -18.55 5.48
C GLY A 419 0.03 -17.27 6.20
N ASP A 420 0.91 -17.35 7.19
CA ASP A 420 1.45 -16.17 7.87
C ASP A 420 2.52 -15.51 7.00
N VAL A 421 2.48 -14.19 6.95
CA VAL A 421 3.51 -13.38 6.29
C VAL A 421 3.69 -12.06 7.03
N ALA A 422 4.94 -11.66 7.24
CA ALA A 422 5.28 -10.34 7.76
C ALA A 422 5.90 -9.45 6.68
N MET A 423 5.51 -8.18 6.70
CA MET A 423 6.12 -7.11 5.91
C MET A 423 6.82 -6.16 6.87
N ARG A 424 8.13 -5.98 6.74
CA ARG A 424 8.91 -5.03 7.54
C ARG A 424 9.32 -3.86 6.66
N MET A 425 9.08 -2.65 7.14
CA MET A 425 9.47 -1.42 6.46
C MET A 425 10.42 -0.60 7.32
N SER A 426 11.38 0.08 6.69
CA SER A 426 12.29 1.02 7.37
C SER A 426 12.76 2.10 6.39
N ASN A 427 12.89 3.33 6.87
CA ASN A 427 13.55 4.44 6.14
C ASN A 427 14.86 4.91 6.80
N GLY A 428 15.36 4.14 7.78
CA GLY A 428 16.57 4.49 8.55
C GLY A 428 16.29 5.37 9.77
N VAL A 429 15.09 5.94 9.89
CA VAL A 429 14.65 6.73 11.05
C VAL A 429 13.59 5.98 11.85
N ALA A 430 12.59 5.43 11.16
CA ALA A 430 11.56 4.59 11.75
C ALA A 430 11.50 3.22 11.07
N SER A 431 10.93 2.26 11.77
CA SER A 431 10.62 0.93 11.24
C SER A 431 9.26 0.48 11.74
N ASP A 432 8.56 -0.29 10.94
CA ASP A 432 7.29 -0.91 11.31
C ASP A 432 7.19 -2.32 10.73
N THR A 433 6.39 -3.17 11.36
CA THR A 433 6.15 -4.56 10.95
C THR A 433 4.65 -4.82 10.89
N TYR A 434 4.22 -5.41 9.78
CA TYR A 434 2.83 -5.75 9.53
C TYR A 434 2.69 -7.25 9.35
N ASP A 435 2.10 -7.90 10.33
CA ASP A 435 1.82 -9.32 10.30
C ASP A 435 0.44 -9.58 9.66
N GLN A 436 0.37 -10.57 8.79
CA GLN A 436 -0.86 -11.02 8.14
C GLN A 436 -0.97 -12.54 8.27
N ASP A 437 -2.08 -12.99 8.83
CA ASP A 437 -2.51 -14.38 8.79
C ASP A 437 -3.55 -14.56 7.67
N LEU A 438 -3.15 -15.24 6.61
CA LEU A 438 -3.96 -15.51 5.42
C LEU A 438 -4.43 -16.97 5.38
N GLY A 439 -4.12 -17.77 6.39
CA GLY A 439 -4.57 -19.14 6.56
C GLY A 439 -6.06 -19.26 6.88
N GLY A 440 -6.53 -20.48 7.05
CA GLY A 440 -7.93 -20.78 7.39
C GLY A 440 -8.66 -21.53 6.29
N SER A 441 -9.99 -21.65 6.43
CA SER A 441 -10.84 -22.48 5.58
C SER A 441 -11.63 -21.67 4.55
N TRP A 442 -11.97 -22.35 3.44
CA TRP A 442 -12.92 -21.84 2.45
C TRP A 442 -13.60 -22.99 1.70
N TRP A 443 -14.65 -22.67 1.00
CA TRP A 443 -15.33 -23.56 0.07
C TRP A 443 -15.02 -23.17 -1.36
N GLU A 444 -14.90 -24.18 -2.23
CA GLU A 444 -14.78 -24.02 -3.67
C GLU A 444 -15.94 -24.76 -4.35
N PHE A 445 -16.58 -24.09 -5.30
CA PHE A 445 -17.65 -24.63 -6.13
C PHE A 445 -17.35 -24.42 -7.59
N GLY A 446 -17.65 -25.42 -8.42
CA GLY A 446 -17.45 -25.33 -9.86
C GLY A 446 -18.50 -26.10 -10.65
N VAL A 447 -18.70 -25.67 -11.88
CA VAL A 447 -19.51 -26.35 -12.87
C VAL A 447 -18.76 -26.35 -14.19
N GLY A 448 -18.73 -27.48 -14.88
CA GLY A 448 -17.95 -27.60 -16.11
C GLY A 448 -18.44 -28.68 -17.06
N THR A 449 -17.75 -28.76 -18.18
CA THR A 449 -17.97 -29.73 -19.23
C THR A 449 -16.66 -30.13 -19.90
N ASN A 450 -16.55 -31.40 -20.25
CA ASN A 450 -15.51 -31.96 -21.10
C ASN A 450 -16.16 -32.47 -22.37
N LEU A 451 -15.65 -32.08 -23.53
CA LEU A 451 -16.22 -32.42 -24.83
C LEU A 451 -15.15 -33.01 -25.75
N ASN A 452 -15.45 -34.13 -26.36
CA ASN A 452 -14.60 -34.80 -27.34
C ASN A 452 -15.10 -34.49 -28.76
N PHE A 453 -14.26 -33.88 -29.57
CA PHE A 453 -14.48 -33.62 -30.97
C PHE A 453 -13.66 -34.61 -31.83
N GLY A 454 -14.29 -35.70 -32.24
CA GLY A 454 -13.60 -36.81 -32.86
C GLY A 454 -12.78 -37.64 -31.86
N LYS A 455 -11.67 -38.23 -32.31
CA LYS A 455 -10.79 -39.08 -31.48
C LYS A 455 -9.61 -38.30 -30.88
N ASP A 456 -9.25 -37.17 -31.48
CA ASP A 456 -7.95 -36.56 -31.26
C ASP A 456 -8.05 -35.20 -30.58
N MET A 457 -9.26 -34.59 -30.50
CA MET A 457 -9.42 -33.27 -29.91
C MET A 457 -10.38 -33.31 -28.72
N HIS A 458 -9.88 -32.84 -27.60
CA HIS A 458 -10.61 -32.71 -26.36
C HIS A 458 -10.67 -31.23 -25.95
N PHE A 459 -11.87 -30.72 -25.65
CA PHE A 459 -12.14 -29.37 -25.18
C PHE A 459 -12.76 -29.42 -23.80
N TYR A 460 -12.41 -28.48 -22.95
CA TYR A 460 -13.06 -28.34 -21.67
C TYR A 460 -13.33 -26.84 -21.33
N PHE A 461 -14.35 -26.66 -20.54
CA PHE A 461 -14.73 -25.36 -20.02
C PHE A 461 -15.33 -25.53 -18.63
N ASP A 462 -14.94 -24.68 -17.70
CA ASP A 462 -15.57 -24.60 -16.39
C ASP A 462 -15.63 -23.16 -15.85
N VAL A 463 -16.54 -22.96 -14.91
CA VAL A 463 -16.68 -21.74 -14.11
C VAL A 463 -16.65 -22.13 -12.65
N GLU A 464 -15.95 -21.35 -11.84
CA GLU A 464 -15.80 -21.62 -10.42
C GLU A 464 -15.80 -20.36 -9.56
N ARG A 465 -16.03 -20.56 -8.28
CA ARG A 465 -15.90 -19.53 -7.24
C ARG A 465 -15.47 -20.15 -5.93
N THR A 466 -14.84 -19.35 -5.08
CA THR A 466 -14.59 -19.67 -3.70
C THR A 466 -15.35 -18.75 -2.77
N GLU A 467 -15.68 -19.22 -1.56
CA GLU A 467 -16.37 -18.45 -0.53
C GLU A 467 -15.95 -18.83 0.88
N GLY A 468 -15.99 -17.85 1.76
CA GLY A 468 -15.78 -18.02 3.21
C GLY A 468 -14.32 -17.96 3.62
N GLY A 469 -13.40 -17.70 2.70
CA GLY A 469 -11.99 -17.54 2.98
C GLY A 469 -11.62 -16.10 3.34
N LYS A 470 -10.40 -15.92 3.87
CA LYS A 470 -9.78 -14.60 3.97
C LYS A 470 -9.47 -14.06 2.57
N VAL A 471 -9.08 -14.97 1.67
CA VAL A 471 -8.87 -14.73 0.25
C VAL A 471 -9.88 -15.55 -0.52
N ASP A 472 -10.74 -14.89 -1.28
CA ASP A 472 -11.74 -15.51 -2.11
C ASP A 472 -11.49 -15.25 -3.61
N THR A 473 -11.97 -16.16 -4.46
CA THR A 473 -12.08 -16.03 -5.91
C THR A 473 -13.57 -15.90 -6.25
N PRO A 474 -14.13 -14.67 -6.29
CA PRO A 474 -15.56 -14.48 -6.55
C PRO A 474 -16.04 -15.09 -7.86
N TRP A 475 -15.16 -15.15 -8.84
CA TRP A 475 -15.39 -15.79 -10.13
C TRP A 475 -14.08 -16.12 -10.83
N GLN A 476 -14.06 -17.25 -11.51
CA GLN A 476 -13.03 -17.64 -12.47
C GLN A 476 -13.69 -18.49 -13.56
N TRP A 477 -13.26 -18.34 -14.79
CA TRP A 477 -13.55 -19.30 -15.85
C TRP A 477 -12.25 -19.86 -16.40
N ASN A 478 -12.33 -21.11 -16.86
CA ASN A 478 -11.25 -21.86 -17.46
C ASN A 478 -11.71 -22.44 -18.79
N ALA A 479 -10.86 -22.36 -19.79
CA ALA A 479 -11.10 -22.98 -21.09
C ALA A 479 -9.80 -23.60 -21.61
N GLY A 480 -9.89 -24.75 -22.22
CA GLY A 480 -8.71 -25.37 -22.78
C GLY A 480 -9.00 -26.42 -23.86
N VAL A 481 -7.95 -26.78 -24.54
CA VAL A 481 -7.99 -27.78 -25.61
C VAL A 481 -6.77 -28.70 -25.50
N ARG A 482 -6.97 -30.01 -25.77
CA ARG A 482 -5.93 -31.02 -25.92
C ARG A 482 -6.04 -31.65 -27.27
N LEU A 483 -4.91 -31.82 -27.95
CA LEU A 483 -4.76 -32.57 -29.18
C LEU A 483 -3.95 -33.83 -28.86
N SER A 484 -4.58 -34.99 -29.08
CA SER A 484 -3.98 -36.30 -28.86
C SER A 484 -3.44 -36.85 -30.18
N PHE A 485 -2.34 -37.60 -30.14
CA PHE A 485 -1.74 -38.24 -31.33
C PHE A 485 -0.91 -39.45 -30.93
#